data_a66fb1d8eadf12397eb0131f2f3e5556
#
_entry.id   a66fb1d8eadf12397eb0131f2f3e5556
#
_cell.length_a   1.000
_cell.length_b   1.000
_cell.length_c   1.000
_cell.angle_alpha   90.00
_cell.angle_beta   90.00
_cell.angle_gamma   90.00
#
_symmetry.space_group_name_H-M   'P 1'
#
loop_
_entity.id
_entity.type
_entity.pdbx_description
1 polymer ?
#
loop_
_entity_poly.entity_id
_entity_poly.type
_entity_poly.pdbx_seq_one_letter_code
_entity_poly.pdbx_strand_id
1 'polypeptide(L)'
;PRDRHAAFFAALGVVASSIENISIEIRHMQRTEVLEAEEFFSKGQKGSSAMPHKRNPVLTENLTGLSRLVRMCVVPAMENVALWHERDISHSSVERNIGPDATITLDFALARLTMVIDKLVIYPENMIANMNKFKGLVHSQRVLLALTQKGCSREDSYKMVQRNAMRVWEEGADFMTELKNDKDVMEVMNEAEIEDKFDLQYHTKHVDTIFSRVFNSEV
;
A
#
# COMPACT_ATOMS: atom_id res chain seq x y z
N PRO A 1 -29.45 23.94 -3.49
CA PRO A 1 -28.02 24.28 -3.51
C PRO A 1 -27.20 23.14 -4.10
N ARG A 2 -26.24 23.46 -5.00
CA ARG A 2 -25.41 22.46 -5.68
C ARG A 2 -24.14 22.09 -4.94
N ASP A 3 -23.87 22.72 -3.85
CA ASP A 3 -22.83 22.34 -2.90
C ASP A 3 -22.95 20.87 -2.43
N ARG A 4 -24.18 20.37 -2.29
CA ARG A 4 -24.43 18.95 -1.96
C ARG A 4 -24.06 18.02 -3.11
N HIS A 5 -24.30 18.42 -4.36
CA HIS A 5 -23.83 17.69 -5.53
C HIS A 5 -22.30 17.70 -5.59
N ALA A 6 -21.66 18.84 -5.37
CA ALA A 6 -20.21 18.94 -5.30
C ALA A 6 -19.62 18.04 -4.22
N ALA A 7 -20.22 18.02 -3.01
CA ALA A 7 -19.81 17.12 -1.93
C ALA A 7 -19.95 15.63 -2.31
N PHE A 8 -21.04 15.27 -3.00
CA PHE A 8 -21.24 13.91 -3.51
C PHE A 8 -20.14 13.52 -4.51
N PHE A 9 -19.87 14.35 -5.52
CA PHE A 9 -18.80 14.05 -6.49
C PHE A 9 -17.41 14.04 -5.84
N ALA A 10 -17.16 14.89 -4.86
CA ALA A 10 -15.94 14.85 -4.08
C ALA A 10 -15.76 13.50 -3.35
N ALA A 11 -16.83 12.96 -2.76
CA ALA A 11 -16.80 11.64 -2.14
C ALA A 11 -16.49 10.53 -3.17
N LEU A 12 -17.12 10.56 -4.37
CA LEU A 12 -16.80 9.62 -5.45
C LEU A 12 -15.32 9.72 -5.85
N GLY A 13 -14.79 10.95 -5.93
CA GLY A 13 -13.37 11.19 -6.23
C GLY A 13 -12.42 10.61 -5.18
N VAL A 14 -12.78 10.68 -3.90
CA VAL A 14 -12.02 10.06 -2.81
C VAL A 14 -12.03 8.54 -2.93
N VAL A 15 -13.21 7.94 -3.17
CA VAL A 15 -13.32 6.48 -3.38
C VAL A 15 -12.48 6.04 -4.58
N ALA A 16 -12.56 6.75 -5.70
CA ALA A 16 -11.75 6.47 -6.89
C ALA A 16 -10.24 6.56 -6.61
N SER A 17 -9.82 7.50 -5.77
CA SER A 17 -8.41 7.63 -5.38
C SER A 17 -7.94 6.46 -4.52
N SER A 18 -8.80 5.92 -3.67
CA SER A 18 -8.53 4.69 -2.90
C SER A 18 -8.43 3.47 -3.80
N ILE A 19 -9.30 3.35 -4.81
CA ILE A 19 -9.22 2.28 -5.83
C ILE A 19 -7.88 2.35 -6.57
N GLU A 20 -7.45 3.54 -6.99
CA GLU A 20 -6.16 3.71 -7.67
C GLU A 20 -4.99 3.33 -6.76
N ASN A 21 -5.01 3.74 -5.49
CA ASN A 21 -3.98 3.41 -4.52
C ASN A 21 -3.80 1.89 -4.38
N ILE A 22 -4.89 1.15 -4.15
CA ILE A 22 -4.88 -0.31 -4.06
C ILE A 22 -4.38 -0.93 -5.37
N SER A 23 -4.87 -0.42 -6.51
CA SER A 23 -4.48 -0.94 -7.84
C SER A 23 -2.99 -0.76 -8.12
N ILE A 24 -2.42 0.38 -7.77
CA ILE A 24 -0.98 0.65 -7.91
C ILE A 24 -0.18 -0.29 -7.01
N GLU A 25 -0.61 -0.54 -5.78
CA GLU A 25 0.07 -1.45 -4.88
C GLU A 25 0.11 -2.88 -5.42
N ILE A 26 -1.02 -3.40 -5.94
CA ILE A 26 -1.06 -4.72 -6.59
C ILE A 26 -0.10 -4.76 -7.79
N ARG A 27 -0.07 -3.71 -8.61
CA ARG A 27 0.86 -3.61 -9.74
C ARG A 27 2.32 -3.60 -9.31
N HIS A 28 2.65 -2.95 -8.17
CA HIS A 28 3.99 -2.99 -7.59
C HIS A 28 4.36 -4.39 -7.12
N MET A 29 3.45 -5.08 -6.45
CA MET A 29 3.67 -6.46 -5.98
C MET A 29 3.83 -7.46 -7.14
N GLN A 30 3.21 -7.20 -8.29
CA GLN A 30 3.29 -8.09 -9.47
C GLN A 30 4.56 -7.90 -10.32
N ARG A 31 5.38 -6.90 -10.07
CA ARG A 31 6.63 -6.73 -10.82
C ARG A 31 7.52 -7.96 -10.69
N THR A 32 8.21 -8.33 -11.78
CA THR A 32 9.03 -9.54 -11.84
C THR A 32 10.06 -9.64 -10.71
N GLU A 33 10.68 -8.52 -10.35
CA GLU A 33 11.69 -8.45 -9.29
C GLU A 33 11.11 -8.43 -7.87
N VAL A 34 9.81 -8.32 -7.72
CA VAL A 34 9.07 -8.33 -6.44
C VAL A 34 8.28 -9.63 -6.31
N LEU A 35 7.34 -9.85 -7.20
CA LEU A 35 6.47 -11.03 -7.32
C LEU A 35 5.91 -11.53 -5.97
N GLU A 36 5.32 -10.62 -5.21
CA GLU A 36 4.69 -10.91 -3.91
C GLU A 36 3.19 -11.22 -4.04
N ALA A 37 2.56 -10.66 -5.08
CA ALA A 37 1.20 -10.99 -5.49
C ALA A 37 1.03 -10.79 -6.99
N GLU A 38 0.03 -11.44 -7.59
CA GLU A 38 -0.37 -11.20 -8.97
C GLU A 38 -1.88 -11.32 -9.16
N GLU A 39 -2.40 -10.65 -10.19
CA GLU A 39 -3.77 -10.87 -10.67
C GLU A 39 -3.95 -12.32 -11.10
N PHE A 40 -5.11 -12.90 -10.79
CA PHE A 40 -5.44 -14.25 -11.25
C PHE A 40 -5.45 -14.32 -12.77
N PHE A 41 -4.67 -15.25 -13.31
CA PHE A 41 -4.57 -15.51 -14.74
C PHE A 41 -5.29 -16.81 -15.09
N SER A 42 -6.37 -16.74 -15.86
CA SER A 42 -7.19 -17.89 -16.21
C SER A 42 -6.46 -18.83 -17.15
N LYS A 43 -6.71 -20.13 -17.04
CA LYS A 43 -6.20 -21.12 -17.99
C LYS A 43 -6.70 -20.79 -19.41
N GLY A 44 -5.79 -20.59 -20.35
CA GLY A 44 -6.10 -20.19 -21.73
C GLY A 44 -6.23 -18.69 -21.97
N GLN A 45 -6.10 -17.86 -20.95
CA GLN A 45 -6.01 -16.41 -21.12
C GLN A 45 -4.72 -16.05 -21.87
N LYS A 46 -4.82 -15.15 -22.86
CA LYS A 46 -3.65 -14.66 -23.60
C LYS A 46 -3.12 -13.40 -22.93
N GLY A 47 -1.88 -13.43 -22.44
CA GLY A 47 -1.22 -12.28 -21.85
C GLY A 47 -0.62 -11.32 -22.87
N SER A 48 -0.25 -11.84 -24.03
CA SER A 48 0.35 -11.09 -25.14
C SER A 48 0.23 -11.87 -26.44
N SER A 49 0.17 -11.16 -27.57
CA SER A 49 0.21 -11.78 -28.90
C SER A 49 1.60 -12.35 -29.27
N ALA A 50 2.66 -11.80 -28.65
CA ALA A 50 4.05 -12.17 -28.94
C ALA A 50 4.68 -13.10 -27.88
N MET A 51 4.27 -12.98 -26.62
CA MET A 51 4.84 -13.75 -25.50
C MET A 51 3.73 -14.46 -24.71
N PRO A 52 3.49 -15.78 -24.97
CA PRO A 52 2.36 -16.50 -24.36
C PRO A 52 2.39 -16.60 -22.84
N HIS A 53 3.58 -16.48 -22.23
CA HIS A 53 3.81 -16.56 -20.79
C HIS A 53 3.70 -15.21 -20.07
N LYS A 54 3.57 -14.10 -20.82
CA LYS A 54 3.52 -12.75 -20.23
C LYS A 54 2.23 -12.55 -19.45
N ARG A 55 2.35 -12.14 -18.19
CA ARG A 55 1.26 -11.82 -17.29
C ARG A 55 1.34 -10.36 -16.93
N ASN A 56 0.43 -9.56 -17.48
CA ASN A 56 0.32 -8.14 -17.16
C ASN A 56 -0.82 -7.91 -16.17
N PRO A 57 -0.70 -6.93 -15.27
CA PRO A 57 -1.76 -6.53 -14.33
C PRO A 57 -2.84 -5.68 -15.05
N VAL A 58 -3.50 -6.26 -16.05
CA VAL A 58 -4.40 -5.55 -16.99
C VAL A 58 -5.63 -4.98 -16.29
N LEU A 59 -6.15 -5.68 -15.27
CA LEU A 59 -7.35 -5.24 -14.56
C LEU A 59 -7.03 -4.03 -13.67
N THR A 60 -5.95 -4.05 -12.94
CA THR A 60 -5.50 -2.94 -12.09
C THR A 60 -4.95 -1.76 -12.91
N GLU A 61 -4.35 -2.01 -14.07
CA GLU A 61 -4.03 -0.95 -15.04
C GLU A 61 -5.30 -0.22 -15.51
N ASN A 62 -6.34 -0.96 -15.86
CA ASN A 62 -7.64 -0.40 -16.22
C ASN A 62 -8.26 0.39 -15.06
N LEU A 63 -8.26 -0.15 -13.84
CA LEU A 63 -8.77 0.53 -12.64
C LEU A 63 -8.06 1.86 -12.37
N THR A 64 -6.73 1.90 -12.54
CA THR A 64 -5.94 3.14 -12.45
C THR A 64 -6.42 4.19 -13.46
N GLY A 65 -6.73 3.78 -14.68
CA GLY A 65 -7.27 4.67 -15.71
C GLY A 65 -8.69 5.18 -15.39
N LEU A 66 -9.60 4.28 -15.00
CA LEU A 66 -10.97 4.61 -14.64
C LEU A 66 -11.06 5.57 -13.45
N SER A 67 -10.19 5.41 -12.47
CA SER A 67 -10.12 6.30 -11.30
C SER A 67 -9.85 7.76 -11.70
N ARG A 68 -9.07 7.99 -12.75
CA ARG A 68 -8.81 9.34 -13.28
C ARG A 68 -10.06 9.96 -13.88
N LEU A 69 -10.88 9.16 -14.61
CA LEU A 69 -12.13 9.62 -15.20
C LEU A 69 -13.13 10.04 -14.12
N VAL A 70 -13.27 9.26 -13.05
CA VAL A 70 -14.17 9.61 -11.95
C VAL A 70 -13.71 10.91 -11.26
N ARG A 71 -12.41 11.06 -10.98
CA ARG A 71 -11.89 12.30 -10.37
C ARG A 71 -12.06 13.53 -11.26
N MET A 72 -12.00 13.37 -12.57
CA MET A 72 -12.24 14.47 -13.51
C MET A 72 -13.62 15.10 -13.32
N CYS A 73 -14.61 14.34 -12.86
CA CYS A 73 -15.97 14.82 -12.65
C CYS A 73 -16.13 15.72 -11.41
N VAL A 74 -15.14 15.78 -10.51
CA VAL A 74 -15.20 16.57 -9.28
C VAL A 74 -15.15 18.07 -9.56
N VAL A 75 -14.23 18.50 -10.41
CA VAL A 75 -14.04 19.93 -10.71
C VAL A 75 -15.29 20.56 -11.33
N PRO A 76 -15.87 20.02 -12.42
CA PRO A 76 -17.09 20.60 -12.99
C PRO A 76 -18.29 20.55 -12.04
N ALA A 77 -18.35 19.57 -11.13
CA ALA A 77 -19.39 19.55 -10.09
C ALA A 77 -19.22 20.71 -9.09
N MET A 78 -17.99 21.08 -8.74
CA MET A 78 -17.69 22.25 -7.90
C MET A 78 -18.00 23.56 -8.62
N GLU A 79 -17.68 23.66 -9.91
CA GLU A 79 -17.99 24.84 -10.73
C GLU A 79 -19.51 25.10 -10.87
N ASN A 80 -20.32 24.06 -10.80
CA ASN A 80 -21.79 24.16 -10.84
C ASN A 80 -22.40 24.75 -9.55
N VAL A 81 -21.63 24.98 -8.49
CA VAL A 81 -22.13 25.62 -7.24
C VAL A 81 -22.49 27.06 -7.49
N ALA A 82 -21.72 27.79 -8.32
CA ALA A 82 -21.99 29.16 -8.67
C ALA A 82 -23.22 29.22 -9.62
N LEU A 83 -24.15 30.13 -9.31
CA LEU A 83 -25.38 30.34 -10.08
C LEU A 83 -25.44 31.78 -10.59
N TRP A 84 -26.14 31.98 -11.68
CA TRP A 84 -26.54 33.29 -12.16
C TRP A 84 -27.81 33.69 -11.43
N HIS A 85 -27.72 34.64 -10.49
CA HIS A 85 -28.75 34.95 -9.50
C HIS A 85 -29.23 33.70 -8.74
N GLU A 86 -30.50 33.39 -8.77
CA GLU A 86 -31.09 32.24 -8.06
C GLU A 86 -31.08 30.95 -8.89
N ARG A 87 -30.75 31.05 -10.18
CA ARG A 87 -30.77 29.89 -11.08
C ARG A 87 -29.80 30.08 -12.25
N ASP A 88 -29.22 28.95 -12.65
CA ASP A 88 -28.42 28.86 -13.87
C ASP A 88 -28.68 27.50 -14.52
N ILE A 89 -28.90 27.50 -15.85
CA ILE A 89 -29.10 26.27 -16.62
C ILE A 89 -27.77 25.68 -17.14
N SER A 90 -26.66 26.39 -17.03
CA SER A 90 -25.34 25.93 -17.48
C SER A 90 -24.93 24.61 -16.83
N HIS A 91 -25.27 24.42 -15.54
CA HIS A 91 -25.01 23.17 -14.81
C HIS A 91 -25.72 21.96 -15.43
N SER A 92 -26.86 22.13 -16.10
CA SER A 92 -27.62 21.00 -16.65
C SER A 92 -26.86 20.26 -17.74
N SER A 93 -26.16 20.96 -18.63
CA SER A 93 -25.34 20.33 -19.69
C SER A 93 -24.13 19.57 -19.08
N VAL A 94 -23.58 20.03 -17.97
CA VAL A 94 -22.47 19.39 -17.27
C VAL A 94 -22.96 18.16 -16.53
N GLU A 95 -24.00 18.28 -15.71
CA GLU A 95 -24.49 17.19 -14.85
C GLU A 95 -25.02 16.00 -15.65
N ARG A 96 -25.55 16.22 -16.84
CA ARG A 96 -25.99 15.13 -17.75
C ARG A 96 -24.87 14.21 -18.18
N ASN A 97 -23.64 14.71 -18.21
CA ASN A 97 -22.45 13.93 -18.53
C ASN A 97 -21.77 13.38 -17.25
N ILE A 98 -21.38 14.26 -16.35
CA ILE A 98 -20.59 13.83 -15.17
C ILE A 98 -21.36 12.91 -14.22
N GLY A 99 -22.70 13.05 -14.14
CA GLY A 99 -23.54 12.22 -13.28
C GLY A 99 -23.45 10.74 -13.66
N PRO A 100 -23.94 10.35 -14.84
CA PRO A 100 -23.86 8.96 -15.28
C PRO A 100 -22.41 8.47 -15.42
N ASP A 101 -21.52 9.29 -15.99
CA ASP A 101 -20.13 8.86 -16.23
C ASP A 101 -19.40 8.53 -14.93
N ALA A 102 -19.51 9.37 -13.91
CA ALA A 102 -18.86 9.11 -12.62
C ALA A 102 -19.44 7.88 -11.91
N THR A 103 -20.78 7.79 -11.85
CA THR A 103 -21.45 6.73 -11.08
C THR A 103 -21.32 5.35 -11.74
N ILE A 104 -21.55 5.26 -13.05
CA ILE A 104 -21.42 4.00 -13.80
C ILE A 104 -19.96 3.53 -13.81
N THR A 105 -19.02 4.46 -14.04
CA THR A 105 -17.59 4.12 -14.05
C THR A 105 -17.13 3.64 -12.67
N LEU A 106 -17.58 4.29 -11.60
CA LEU A 106 -17.19 3.92 -10.25
C LEU A 106 -17.80 2.58 -9.82
N ASP A 107 -19.08 2.33 -10.12
CA ASP A 107 -19.74 1.05 -9.87
C ASP A 107 -19.01 -0.11 -10.56
N PHE A 108 -18.72 0.06 -11.84
CA PHE A 108 -17.93 -0.92 -12.59
C PHE A 108 -16.52 -1.13 -11.99
N ALA A 109 -15.86 -0.04 -11.58
CA ALA A 109 -14.51 -0.13 -10.98
C ALA A 109 -14.54 -0.88 -9.65
N LEU A 110 -15.54 -0.63 -8.80
CA LEU A 110 -15.71 -1.33 -7.52
C LEU A 110 -15.97 -2.82 -7.73
N ALA A 111 -16.87 -3.17 -8.65
CA ALA A 111 -17.15 -4.58 -8.98
C ALA A 111 -15.89 -5.29 -9.51
N ARG A 112 -15.11 -4.62 -10.37
CA ARG A 112 -13.85 -5.15 -10.90
C ARG A 112 -12.79 -5.30 -9.83
N LEU A 113 -12.63 -4.31 -8.94
CA LEU A 113 -11.66 -4.38 -7.84
C LEU A 113 -12.01 -5.52 -6.89
N THR A 114 -13.29 -5.69 -6.56
CA THR A 114 -13.77 -6.81 -5.74
C THR A 114 -13.35 -8.14 -6.34
N MET A 115 -13.56 -8.34 -7.64
CA MET A 115 -13.16 -9.57 -8.33
C MET A 115 -11.64 -9.78 -8.33
N VAL A 116 -10.85 -8.69 -8.45
CA VAL A 116 -9.37 -8.77 -8.41
C VAL A 116 -8.91 -9.20 -7.04
N ILE A 117 -9.44 -8.61 -5.97
CA ILE A 117 -9.06 -8.93 -4.58
C ILE A 117 -9.48 -10.37 -4.22
N ASP A 118 -10.70 -10.77 -4.58
CA ASP A 118 -11.23 -12.12 -4.30
C ASP A 118 -10.35 -13.23 -4.92
N LYS A 119 -9.76 -12.96 -6.07
CA LYS A 119 -8.94 -13.93 -6.81
C LYS A 119 -7.45 -13.65 -6.77
N LEU A 120 -7.00 -12.69 -5.96
CA LEU A 120 -5.59 -12.31 -5.89
C LEU A 120 -4.72 -13.50 -5.49
N VAL A 121 -3.68 -13.78 -6.27
CA VAL A 121 -2.69 -14.81 -5.94
C VAL A 121 -1.61 -14.19 -5.09
N ILE A 122 -1.34 -14.77 -3.92
CA ILE A 122 -0.36 -14.27 -2.95
C ILE A 122 0.80 -15.27 -2.87
N TYR A 123 2.03 -14.76 -2.81
CA TYR A 123 3.28 -15.54 -2.69
C TYR A 123 4.01 -15.20 -1.39
N PRO A 124 3.61 -15.79 -0.24
CA PRO A 124 4.20 -15.48 1.06
C PRO A 124 5.71 -15.74 1.11
N GLU A 125 6.18 -16.76 0.41
CA GLU A 125 7.60 -17.11 0.37
C GLU A 125 8.44 -15.99 -0.27
N ASN A 126 7.92 -15.36 -1.33
CA ASN A 126 8.59 -14.25 -1.98
C ASN A 126 8.59 -13.00 -1.08
N MET A 127 7.50 -12.75 -0.34
CA MET A 127 7.44 -11.66 0.64
C MET A 127 8.54 -11.82 1.69
N ILE A 128 8.70 -13.01 2.25
CA ILE A 128 9.76 -13.31 3.23
C ILE A 128 11.15 -13.19 2.59
N ALA A 129 11.33 -13.73 1.38
CA ALA A 129 12.60 -13.65 0.68
C ALA A 129 13.02 -12.19 0.38
N ASN A 130 12.07 -11.36 -0.07
CA ASN A 130 12.31 -9.94 -0.34
C ASN A 130 12.65 -9.18 0.95
N MET A 131 11.95 -9.45 2.04
CA MET A 131 12.20 -8.84 3.34
C MET A 131 13.59 -9.20 3.88
N ASN A 132 14.03 -10.44 3.65
CA ASN A 132 15.34 -10.94 4.07
C ASN A 132 16.47 -10.61 3.09
N LYS A 133 16.20 -9.96 1.97
CA LYS A 133 17.20 -9.62 0.95
C LYS A 133 18.41 -8.87 1.50
N PHE A 134 18.17 -8.00 2.48
CA PHE A 134 19.21 -7.28 3.22
C PHE A 134 19.48 -7.87 4.61
N LYS A 135 19.27 -9.19 4.77
CA LYS A 135 19.74 -9.96 5.94
C LYS A 135 19.46 -9.29 7.28
N GLY A 136 18.24 -8.85 7.48
CA GLY A 136 17.75 -8.32 8.75
C GLY A 136 17.88 -6.81 8.93
N LEU A 137 18.42 -6.03 7.99
CA LEU A 137 18.54 -4.55 8.12
C LEU A 137 17.19 -3.84 8.34
N VAL A 138 16.07 -4.43 7.93
CA VAL A 138 14.72 -3.89 8.17
C VAL A 138 14.42 -3.70 9.66
N HIS A 139 15.12 -4.43 10.54
CA HIS A 139 14.94 -4.37 11.99
C HIS A 139 15.84 -3.34 12.70
N SER A 140 16.73 -2.66 11.97
CA SER A 140 17.74 -1.74 12.54
C SER A 140 17.12 -0.64 13.43
N GLN A 141 15.97 -0.08 13.05
CA GLN A 141 15.28 0.92 13.86
C GLN A 141 14.81 0.34 15.21
N ARG A 142 14.28 -0.89 15.24
CA ARG A 142 13.84 -1.53 16.49
C ARG A 142 15.00 -1.74 17.45
N VAL A 143 16.15 -2.15 16.92
CA VAL A 143 17.38 -2.33 17.71
C VAL A 143 17.86 -0.99 18.27
N LEU A 144 17.90 0.06 17.45
CA LEU A 144 18.30 1.41 17.87
C LEU A 144 17.41 1.91 19.02
N LEU A 145 16.09 1.78 18.87
CA LEU A 145 15.15 2.19 19.91
C LEU A 145 15.29 1.38 21.18
N ALA A 146 15.55 0.07 21.09
CA ALA A 146 15.76 -0.78 22.24
C ALA A 146 17.02 -0.39 23.04
N LEU A 147 18.13 -0.13 22.37
CA LEU A 147 19.37 0.38 22.99
C LEU A 147 19.13 1.70 23.72
N THR A 148 18.42 2.64 23.07
CA THR A 148 18.08 3.94 23.67
C THR A 148 17.17 3.77 24.90
N GLN A 149 16.17 2.88 24.84
CA GLN A 149 15.27 2.60 25.96
C GLN A 149 16.00 1.96 27.17
N LYS A 150 17.13 1.31 26.93
CA LYS A 150 17.99 0.73 27.97
C LYS A 150 19.02 1.71 28.53
N GLY A 151 18.96 2.97 28.12
CA GLY A 151 19.74 4.06 28.70
C GLY A 151 20.97 4.50 27.89
N CYS A 152 21.21 3.89 26.72
CA CYS A 152 22.25 4.40 25.82
C CYS A 152 21.85 5.78 25.26
N SER A 153 22.85 6.65 25.06
CA SER A 153 22.59 7.89 24.32
C SER A 153 22.12 7.56 22.89
N ARG A 154 21.34 8.47 22.28
CA ARG A 154 20.91 8.30 20.90
C ARG A 154 22.09 8.19 19.93
N GLU A 155 23.14 8.96 20.19
CA GLU A 155 24.35 8.99 19.36
C GLU A 155 25.12 7.67 19.47
N ASP A 156 25.26 7.10 20.66
CA ASP A 156 25.96 5.81 20.83
C ASP A 156 25.14 4.67 20.29
N SER A 157 23.81 4.66 20.52
CA SER A 157 22.89 3.67 19.90
C SER A 157 22.98 3.71 18.38
N TYR A 158 23.04 4.92 17.79
CA TYR A 158 23.17 5.09 16.35
C TYR A 158 24.50 4.52 15.83
N LYS A 159 25.64 4.82 16.51
CA LYS A 159 26.97 4.31 16.13
C LYS A 159 27.03 2.78 16.18
N MET A 160 26.47 2.16 17.24
CA MET A 160 26.42 0.71 17.38
C MET A 160 25.63 0.07 16.24
N VAL A 161 24.42 0.57 15.97
CA VAL A 161 23.57 0.05 14.89
C VAL A 161 24.21 0.27 13.52
N GLN A 162 24.74 1.49 13.26
CA GLN A 162 25.32 1.84 11.97
C GLN A 162 26.52 0.97 11.62
N ARG A 163 27.49 0.78 12.55
CA ARG A 163 28.69 -0.04 12.25
C ARG A 163 28.34 -1.47 11.87
N ASN A 164 27.36 -2.08 12.57
CA ASN A 164 26.89 -3.42 12.26
C ASN A 164 26.08 -3.48 10.96
N ALA A 165 25.25 -2.47 10.70
CA ALA A 165 24.48 -2.35 9.46
C ALA A 165 25.39 -2.16 8.24
N MET A 166 26.48 -1.40 8.35
CA MET A 166 27.42 -1.21 7.25
C MET A 166 28.15 -2.50 6.88
N ARG A 167 28.48 -3.37 7.82
CA ARG A 167 29.04 -4.70 7.52
C ARG A 167 28.07 -5.58 6.73
N VAL A 168 26.79 -5.51 7.05
CA VAL A 168 25.77 -6.20 6.25
C VAL A 168 25.71 -5.65 4.83
N TRP A 169 25.76 -4.33 4.68
CA TRP A 169 25.66 -3.66 3.40
C TRP A 169 26.90 -3.87 2.51
N GLU A 170 28.09 -3.77 3.08
CA GLU A 170 29.36 -3.82 2.35
C GLU A 170 29.89 -5.25 2.18
N GLU A 171 29.74 -6.09 3.21
CA GLU A 171 30.33 -7.43 3.26
C GLU A 171 29.28 -8.56 3.09
N GLY A 172 27.99 -8.22 3.09
CA GLY A 172 26.92 -9.19 3.02
C GLY A 172 26.77 -10.06 4.27
N ALA A 173 27.19 -9.53 5.44
CA ALA A 173 27.03 -10.18 6.73
C ALA A 173 25.54 -10.34 7.13
N ASP A 174 25.27 -11.07 8.19
CA ASP A 174 23.92 -11.18 8.78
C ASP A 174 23.79 -10.21 9.96
N PHE A 175 22.76 -9.35 9.93
CA PHE A 175 22.64 -8.24 10.89
C PHE A 175 22.47 -8.72 12.34
N MET A 176 21.67 -9.78 12.56
CA MET A 176 21.49 -10.34 13.90
C MET A 176 22.79 -10.91 14.44
N THR A 177 23.52 -11.62 13.59
CA THR A 177 24.82 -12.22 13.95
C THR A 177 25.84 -11.13 14.28
N GLU A 178 25.88 -10.05 13.50
CA GLU A 178 26.80 -8.93 13.79
C GLU A 178 26.46 -8.25 15.12
N LEU A 179 25.19 -8.03 15.42
CA LEU A 179 24.75 -7.47 16.71
C LEU A 179 25.15 -8.36 17.89
N LYS A 180 24.99 -9.69 17.77
CA LYS A 180 25.37 -10.65 18.81
C LYS A 180 26.89 -10.74 19.02
N ASN A 181 27.68 -10.44 18.01
CA ASN A 181 29.14 -10.41 18.09
C ASN A 181 29.70 -9.06 18.58
N ASP A 182 28.88 -8.04 18.62
CA ASP A 182 29.27 -6.69 19.04
C ASP A 182 29.25 -6.56 20.56
N LYS A 183 30.42 -6.36 21.18
CA LYS A 183 30.57 -6.30 22.64
C LYS A 183 29.76 -5.17 23.27
N ASP A 184 29.77 -4.00 22.67
CA ASP A 184 29.03 -2.83 23.21
C ASP A 184 27.51 -3.06 23.17
N VAL A 185 27.02 -3.74 22.13
CA VAL A 185 25.61 -4.13 22.05
C VAL A 185 25.30 -5.19 23.11
N MET A 186 26.15 -6.20 23.28
CA MET A 186 25.96 -7.29 24.22
C MET A 186 26.12 -6.87 25.71
N GLU A 187 26.78 -5.76 25.99
CA GLU A 187 26.79 -5.15 27.32
C GLU A 187 25.42 -4.57 27.72
N VAL A 188 24.60 -4.17 26.72
CA VAL A 188 23.31 -3.52 26.92
C VAL A 188 22.13 -4.46 26.73
N MET A 189 22.22 -5.37 25.76
CA MET A 189 21.17 -6.31 25.37
C MET A 189 21.71 -7.73 25.34
N ASN A 190 20.93 -8.69 25.86
CA ASN A 190 21.25 -10.11 25.70
C ASN A 190 20.72 -10.65 24.37
N GLU A 191 21.12 -11.89 24.00
CA GLU A 191 20.76 -12.52 22.73
C GLU A 191 19.24 -12.63 22.54
N ALA A 192 18.50 -13.02 23.55
CA ALA A 192 17.04 -13.17 23.47
C ALA A 192 16.35 -11.82 23.23
N GLU A 193 16.85 -10.74 23.80
CA GLU A 193 16.35 -9.40 23.57
C GLU A 193 16.65 -8.90 22.15
N ILE A 194 17.80 -9.30 21.59
CA ILE A 194 18.13 -9.01 20.18
C ILE A 194 17.18 -9.79 19.28
N GLU A 195 17.00 -11.10 19.49
CA GLU A 195 16.09 -11.95 18.72
C GLU A 195 14.65 -11.43 18.71
N ASP A 196 14.14 -10.95 19.84
CA ASP A 196 12.81 -10.31 19.93
C ASP A 196 12.65 -9.14 18.97
N LYS A 197 13.73 -8.39 18.64
CA LYS A 197 13.64 -7.26 17.72
C LYS A 197 13.48 -7.69 16.26
N PHE A 198 13.74 -8.96 15.96
CA PHE A 198 13.55 -9.54 14.62
C PHE A 198 12.21 -10.28 14.47
N ASP A 199 11.38 -10.31 15.51
CA ASP A 199 10.04 -10.89 15.44
C ASP A 199 9.11 -10.01 14.59
N LEU A 200 8.62 -10.57 13.48
CA LEU A 200 7.69 -9.91 12.56
C LEU A 200 6.29 -9.74 13.15
N GLN A 201 5.90 -10.59 14.10
CA GLN A 201 4.58 -10.52 14.74
C GLN A 201 4.38 -9.20 15.48
N TYR A 202 5.48 -8.56 15.91
CA TYR A 202 5.41 -7.23 16.50
C TYR A 202 4.68 -6.21 15.61
N HIS A 203 4.87 -6.26 14.30
CA HIS A 203 4.29 -5.32 13.35
C HIS A 203 2.83 -5.62 13.03
N THR A 204 2.38 -6.86 13.23
CA THR A 204 1.02 -7.31 12.93
C THR A 204 0.13 -7.46 14.16
N LYS A 205 0.65 -7.21 15.37
CA LYS A 205 -0.05 -7.43 16.66
C LYS A 205 -1.38 -6.70 16.83
N HIS A 206 -1.65 -5.66 16.06
CA HIS A 206 -2.88 -4.87 16.11
C HIS A 206 -3.81 -5.06 14.92
N VAL A 207 -3.48 -5.97 13.98
CA VAL A 207 -4.28 -6.23 12.78
C VAL A 207 -5.70 -6.61 13.15
N ASP A 208 -5.88 -7.58 14.04
CA ASP A 208 -7.22 -8.04 14.46
C ASP A 208 -8.03 -6.92 15.13
N THR A 209 -7.38 -6.06 15.91
CA THR A 209 -8.02 -4.88 16.52
C THR A 209 -8.53 -3.91 15.46
N ILE A 210 -7.74 -3.68 14.39
CA ILE A 210 -8.13 -2.80 13.27
C ILE A 210 -9.31 -3.40 12.53
N PHE A 211 -9.25 -4.69 12.20
CA PHE A 211 -10.36 -5.40 11.53
C PHE A 211 -11.63 -5.35 12.39
N SER A 212 -11.55 -5.62 13.69
CA SER A 212 -12.70 -5.55 14.59
C SER A 212 -13.34 -4.17 14.64
N ARG A 213 -12.54 -3.10 14.62
CA ARG A 213 -13.07 -1.72 14.58
C ARG A 213 -13.82 -1.41 13.29
N VAL A 214 -13.39 -1.97 12.16
CA VAL A 214 -14.01 -1.69 10.85
C VAL A 214 -15.25 -2.54 10.62
N PHE A 215 -15.19 -3.83 10.96
CA PHE A 215 -16.23 -4.79 10.57
C PHE A 215 -17.21 -5.15 11.70
N ASN A 216 -16.83 -4.93 12.97
CA ASN A 216 -17.68 -5.26 14.12
C ASN A 216 -18.28 -4.01 14.82
N SER A 217 -17.95 -2.79 14.37
CA SER A 217 -18.63 -1.60 14.84
C SER A 217 -20.03 -1.57 14.24
N GLU A 218 -21.06 -1.73 15.05
CA GLU A 218 -22.44 -1.38 14.69
C GLU A 218 -22.45 0.09 14.22
N VAL A 219 -22.87 0.32 12.97
CA VAL A 219 -23.06 1.66 12.40
C VAL A 219 -24.38 2.24 12.90
#